data_e9fcedf0452f0db45bb607ce784986d0
#
_entry.id   e9fcedf0452f0db45bb607ce784986d0
#
_cell.length_a   1.000
_cell.length_b   1.000
_cell.length_c   1.000
_cell.angle_alpha   90.00
_cell.angle_beta   90.00
_cell.angle_gamma   90.00
#
_symmetry.space_group_name_H-M   'P 1'
#
loop_
_entity.id
_entity.type
_entity.pdbx_description
1 polymer ?
#
loop_
_entity_poly.entity_id
_entity_poly.type
_entity_poly.pdbx_seq_one_letter_code
_entity_poly.pdbx_strand_id
1 'polypeptide(L)'
;MKLFKQYAFNLIILGFCLFGTQSIANAQSSSKTNKPFVVVLDAGHGGKDSGNRGNGYYEKKIALNIILKIGKILESNPNTKVIYTRKNDVFVDLIERARVANRADADLFISVHCDSHTSQAYGAGTFVLGLHENQRNFEVAKKENSVIFYEENYEENYDGFDPNN
;
A
#
# COMPACT_ATOMS: atom_id res chain seq x y z
N MET A 1 -55.68 42.67 -4.72
CA MET A 1 -54.21 42.85 -4.69
C MET A 1 -53.48 41.81 -3.86
N LYS A 2 -54.04 41.18 -2.85
CA LYS A 2 -53.40 40.12 -2.05
C LYS A 2 -53.32 38.75 -2.76
N LEU A 3 -54.35 38.33 -3.50
CA LEU A 3 -54.37 37.05 -4.23
C LEU A 3 -53.37 36.99 -5.35
N PHE A 4 -53.11 38.06 -6.09
CA PHE A 4 -52.14 38.06 -7.20
C PHE A 4 -50.69 37.87 -6.73
N LYS A 5 -50.36 38.38 -5.54
CA LYS A 5 -49.04 38.16 -4.93
C LYS A 5 -48.82 36.73 -4.49
N GLN A 6 -49.88 36.03 -4.10
CA GLN A 6 -49.80 34.63 -3.64
C GLN A 6 -49.53 33.67 -4.81
N TYR A 7 -50.16 33.90 -5.96
CA TYR A 7 -49.96 33.09 -7.16
C TYR A 7 -48.57 33.32 -7.78
N ALA A 8 -48.06 34.54 -7.77
CA ALA A 8 -46.72 34.87 -8.25
C ALA A 8 -45.65 34.21 -7.39
N PHE A 9 -45.80 34.15 -6.06
CA PHE A 9 -44.88 33.52 -5.13
C PHE A 9 -44.87 31.99 -5.29
N ASN A 10 -46.03 31.37 -5.47
CA ASN A 10 -46.13 29.92 -5.70
C ASN A 10 -45.58 29.50 -7.08
N LEU A 11 -45.67 30.32 -8.11
CA LEU A 11 -45.10 30.06 -9.42
C LEU A 11 -43.55 30.14 -9.38
N ILE A 12 -42.99 31.04 -8.58
CA ILE A 12 -41.53 31.15 -8.41
C ILE A 12 -40.99 29.93 -7.67
N ILE A 13 -41.67 29.41 -6.64
CA ILE A 13 -41.27 28.21 -5.91
C ILE A 13 -41.36 26.99 -6.82
N LEU A 14 -42.39 26.85 -7.65
CA LEU A 14 -42.55 25.75 -8.60
C LEU A 14 -41.46 25.80 -9.70
N GLY A 15 -41.09 27.00 -10.16
CA GLY A 15 -39.99 27.18 -11.11
C GLY A 15 -38.62 26.82 -10.54
N PHE A 16 -38.38 27.08 -9.26
CA PHE A 16 -37.13 26.75 -8.59
C PHE A 16 -36.97 25.24 -8.36
N CYS A 17 -38.08 24.53 -8.13
CA CYS A 17 -38.05 23.04 -8.00
C CYS A 17 -37.80 22.33 -9.34
N LEU A 18 -38.19 22.93 -10.49
CA LEU A 18 -37.99 22.33 -11.80
C LEU A 18 -36.58 22.54 -12.36
N PHE A 19 -35.83 23.56 -11.89
CA PHE A 19 -34.43 23.81 -12.29
C PHE A 19 -33.40 23.17 -11.37
N GLY A 20 -33.80 22.67 -10.19
CA GLY A 20 -32.90 22.10 -9.18
C GLY A 20 -32.51 20.65 -9.38
N THR A 21 -33.03 19.92 -10.38
CA THR A 21 -32.83 18.46 -10.49
C THR A 21 -31.93 18.00 -11.63
N GLN A 22 -31.20 18.90 -12.30
CA GLN A 22 -30.33 18.51 -13.41
C GLN A 22 -28.82 18.47 -13.09
N SER A 23 -28.42 18.62 -11.82
CA SER A 23 -26.98 18.69 -11.49
C SER A 23 -26.41 17.47 -10.79
N ILE A 24 -27.12 16.34 -10.71
CA ILE A 24 -26.62 15.15 -9.96
C ILE A 24 -26.29 13.94 -10.87
N ALA A 25 -26.45 14.06 -12.19
CA ALA A 25 -26.26 12.92 -13.09
C ALA A 25 -24.92 12.87 -13.84
N ASN A 26 -23.93 13.67 -13.47
CA ASN A 26 -22.59 13.63 -14.10
C ASN A 26 -21.45 13.30 -13.13
N ALA A 27 -21.72 12.55 -12.08
CA ALA A 27 -20.66 11.93 -11.28
C ALA A 27 -20.42 10.52 -11.77
N GLN A 28 -19.21 10.30 -12.27
CA GLN A 28 -18.62 9.02 -12.64
C GLN A 28 -18.86 8.49 -14.05
N SER A 29 -18.46 9.26 -15.05
CA SER A 29 -17.69 8.64 -16.10
C SER A 29 -16.25 8.50 -15.56
N SER A 30 -15.95 7.40 -14.91
CA SER A 30 -14.58 6.95 -14.70
C SER A 30 -13.99 6.80 -16.10
N SER A 31 -13.20 7.79 -16.53
CA SER A 31 -12.37 7.61 -17.71
C SER A 31 -11.54 6.37 -17.42
N LYS A 32 -11.77 5.27 -18.16
CA LYS A 32 -10.84 4.15 -18.20
C LYS A 32 -9.52 4.76 -18.67
N THR A 33 -8.66 5.09 -17.71
CA THR A 33 -7.28 5.38 -18.04
C THR A 33 -6.75 4.10 -18.65
N ASN A 34 -6.28 4.15 -19.90
CA ASN A 34 -5.61 3.03 -20.56
C ASN A 34 -4.26 2.67 -19.88
N LYS A 35 -3.99 3.24 -18.71
CA LYS A 35 -2.79 2.98 -17.90
C LYS A 35 -3.02 1.69 -17.10
N PRO A 36 -2.15 0.70 -17.18
CA PRO A 36 -2.26 -0.50 -16.34
C PRO A 36 -2.11 -0.14 -14.87
N PHE A 37 -2.80 -0.87 -14.00
CA PHE A 37 -2.64 -0.76 -12.55
C PHE A 37 -1.26 -1.29 -12.15
N VAL A 38 -0.42 -0.43 -11.57
CA VAL A 38 0.98 -0.74 -11.24
C VAL A 38 1.06 -1.26 -9.81
N VAL A 39 1.49 -2.51 -9.67
CA VAL A 39 1.73 -3.15 -8.37
C VAL A 39 3.23 -3.37 -8.19
N VAL A 40 3.78 -2.84 -7.10
CA VAL A 40 5.14 -3.18 -6.66
C VAL A 40 5.05 -4.28 -5.60
N LEU A 41 5.74 -5.38 -5.85
CA LEU A 41 5.84 -6.52 -4.95
C LEU A 41 7.21 -6.52 -4.29
N ASP A 42 7.20 -6.49 -2.97
CA ASP A 42 8.40 -6.48 -2.15
C ASP A 42 8.52 -7.77 -1.34
N ALA A 43 9.61 -8.48 -1.55
CA ALA A 43 9.98 -9.60 -0.71
C ALA A 43 10.90 -9.10 0.40
N GLY A 44 10.45 -9.11 1.64
CA GLY A 44 11.25 -8.69 2.78
C GLY A 44 12.59 -9.39 2.86
N HIS A 45 13.58 -8.72 3.45
CA HIS A 45 14.94 -9.23 3.64
C HIS A 45 15.67 -9.59 2.33
N GLY A 46 16.72 -10.42 2.39
CA GLY A 46 17.47 -10.88 1.22
C GLY A 46 18.99 -10.76 1.38
N GLY A 47 19.74 -11.57 0.64
CA GLY A 47 21.19 -11.55 0.68
C GLY A 47 21.76 -11.78 2.09
N LYS A 48 22.50 -10.79 2.60
CA LYS A 48 23.10 -10.79 3.94
C LYS A 48 22.08 -10.76 5.09
N ASP A 49 20.88 -10.21 4.83
CA ASP A 49 19.78 -10.20 5.78
C ASP A 49 18.89 -11.44 5.59
N SER A 50 18.89 -12.31 6.59
CA SER A 50 18.12 -13.55 6.54
C SER A 50 16.65 -13.38 6.96
N GLY A 51 16.30 -12.30 7.63
CA GLY A 51 15.08 -12.19 8.43
C GLY A 51 15.04 -13.21 9.57
N ASN A 52 13.85 -13.51 10.03
CA ASN A 52 13.62 -14.52 11.05
C ASN A 52 14.11 -15.91 10.61
N ARG A 53 14.56 -16.70 11.59
CA ARG A 53 15.06 -18.07 11.38
C ARG A 53 14.35 -19.04 12.31
N GLY A 54 13.91 -20.17 11.79
CA GLY A 54 13.30 -21.22 12.60
C GLY A 54 13.20 -22.54 11.84
N ASN A 55 13.40 -23.65 12.50
CA ASN A 55 13.24 -25.00 11.94
C ASN A 55 13.93 -25.23 10.58
N GLY A 56 15.10 -24.61 10.37
CA GLY A 56 15.87 -24.71 9.11
C GLY A 56 15.36 -23.77 8.00
N TYR A 57 14.38 -22.94 8.25
CA TYR A 57 13.85 -21.96 7.32
C TYR A 57 14.42 -20.57 7.56
N TYR A 58 14.50 -19.77 6.48
CA TYR A 58 14.86 -18.37 6.49
C TYR A 58 13.69 -17.57 5.90
N GLU A 59 13.30 -16.51 6.60
CA GLU A 59 12.21 -15.63 6.17
C GLU A 59 12.41 -15.11 4.74
N LYS A 60 13.61 -14.62 4.41
CA LYS A 60 13.95 -14.11 3.08
C LYS A 60 13.60 -15.06 1.92
N LYS A 61 13.70 -16.39 2.16
CA LYS A 61 13.37 -17.40 1.15
C LYS A 61 11.86 -17.62 1.04
N ILE A 62 11.16 -17.58 2.17
CA ILE A 62 9.70 -17.73 2.21
C ILE A 62 9.05 -16.53 1.57
N ALA A 63 9.43 -15.31 1.98
CA ALA A 63 8.94 -14.06 1.43
C ALA A 63 9.14 -14.00 -0.10
N LEU A 64 10.34 -14.35 -0.58
CA LEU A 64 10.63 -14.39 -2.02
C LEU A 64 9.72 -15.38 -2.76
N ASN A 65 9.55 -16.59 -2.24
CA ASN A 65 8.70 -17.61 -2.87
C ASN A 65 7.24 -17.18 -2.95
N ILE A 66 6.74 -16.52 -1.91
CA ILE A 66 5.37 -16.00 -1.88
C ILE A 66 5.20 -14.90 -2.92
N ILE A 67 6.09 -13.92 -2.92
CA ILE A 67 6.05 -12.78 -3.85
C ILE A 67 6.13 -13.23 -5.31
N LEU A 68 7.00 -14.18 -5.65
CA LEU A 68 7.08 -14.71 -7.01
C LEU A 68 5.79 -15.43 -7.45
N LYS A 69 5.10 -16.13 -6.53
CA LYS A 69 3.81 -16.75 -6.82
C LYS A 69 2.71 -15.71 -7.00
N ILE A 70 2.64 -14.70 -6.14
CA ILE A 70 1.69 -13.58 -6.27
C ILE A 70 1.90 -12.88 -7.61
N GLY A 71 3.15 -12.55 -7.92
CA GLY A 71 3.48 -11.86 -9.16
C GLY A 71 3.05 -12.63 -10.40
N LYS A 72 3.31 -13.94 -10.45
CA LYS A 72 2.85 -14.80 -11.55
C LYS A 72 1.32 -14.76 -11.74
N ILE A 73 0.57 -14.69 -10.64
CA ILE A 73 -0.89 -14.59 -10.70
C ILE A 73 -1.31 -13.21 -11.23
N LEU A 74 -0.71 -12.13 -10.73
CA LEU A 74 -1.04 -10.78 -11.15
C LEU A 74 -0.63 -10.48 -12.59
N GLU A 75 0.51 -11.00 -13.04
CA GLU A 75 1.00 -10.87 -14.43
C GLU A 75 0.07 -11.53 -15.47
N SER A 76 -0.82 -12.43 -15.04
CA SER A 76 -1.84 -13.01 -15.94
C SER A 76 -2.96 -12.02 -16.31
N ASN A 77 -3.09 -10.92 -15.58
CA ASN A 77 -4.04 -9.85 -15.90
C ASN A 77 -3.38 -8.77 -16.78
N PRO A 78 -3.82 -8.60 -18.04
CA PRO A 78 -3.21 -7.64 -18.97
C PRO A 78 -3.31 -6.17 -18.52
N ASN A 79 -4.23 -5.86 -17.60
CA ASN A 79 -4.40 -4.54 -17.03
C ASN A 79 -3.53 -4.28 -15.80
N THR A 80 -2.66 -5.23 -15.41
CA THR A 80 -1.78 -5.11 -14.25
C THR A 80 -0.32 -5.16 -14.69
N LYS A 81 0.46 -4.18 -14.25
CA LYS A 81 1.91 -4.15 -14.39
C LYS A 81 2.55 -4.50 -13.05
N VAL A 82 3.31 -5.59 -13.00
CA VAL A 82 4.00 -6.03 -11.79
C VAL A 82 5.47 -5.62 -11.84
N ILE A 83 5.95 -5.02 -10.76
CA ILE A 83 7.34 -4.66 -10.54
C ILE A 83 7.77 -5.30 -9.23
N TYR A 84 9.01 -5.78 -9.15
CA TYR A 84 9.55 -6.43 -7.97
C TYR A 84 10.71 -5.63 -7.42
N THR A 85 10.83 -5.54 -6.10
CA THR A 85 12.04 -5.00 -5.47
C THR A 85 13.21 -5.95 -5.63
N ARG A 86 12.95 -7.26 -5.58
CA ARG A 86 13.94 -8.32 -5.89
C ARG A 86 13.24 -9.57 -6.44
N LYS A 87 13.94 -10.29 -7.31
CA LYS A 87 13.53 -11.61 -7.82
C LYS A 87 14.50 -12.73 -7.43
N ASN A 88 15.61 -12.39 -6.76
CA ASN A 88 16.66 -13.29 -6.32
C ASN A 88 16.99 -13.07 -4.85
N ASP A 89 17.84 -13.91 -4.29
CA ASP A 89 18.35 -13.76 -2.91
C ASP A 89 19.46 -12.71 -2.86
N VAL A 90 19.07 -11.43 -3.03
CA VAL A 90 19.94 -10.26 -2.94
C VAL A 90 19.43 -9.34 -1.84
N PHE A 91 20.34 -8.60 -1.22
CA PHE A 91 20.00 -7.55 -0.27
C PHE A 91 19.56 -6.30 -1.03
N VAL A 92 18.47 -5.67 -0.57
CA VAL A 92 17.96 -4.40 -1.08
C VAL A 92 17.68 -3.50 0.11
N ASP A 93 18.28 -2.33 0.13
CA ASP A 93 18.08 -1.33 1.18
C ASP A 93 16.62 -0.91 1.29
N LEU A 94 16.13 -0.60 2.49
CA LEU A 94 14.72 -0.22 2.70
C LEU A 94 14.36 1.03 1.90
N ILE A 95 15.25 2.04 1.92
CA ILE A 95 15.04 3.27 1.15
C ILE A 95 14.90 2.98 -0.36
N GLU A 96 15.65 2.00 -0.88
CA GLU A 96 15.58 1.65 -2.30
C GLU A 96 14.29 0.92 -2.65
N ARG A 97 13.72 0.11 -1.73
CA ARG A 97 12.39 -0.49 -1.91
C ARG A 97 11.31 0.58 -2.11
N ALA A 98 11.32 1.61 -1.26
CA ALA A 98 10.43 2.77 -1.41
C ALA A 98 10.69 3.54 -2.72
N ARG A 99 11.96 3.74 -3.10
CA ARG A 99 12.33 4.39 -4.36
C ARG A 99 11.84 3.62 -5.59
N VAL A 100 11.87 2.30 -5.57
CA VAL A 100 11.32 1.46 -6.64
C VAL A 100 9.83 1.76 -6.83
N ALA A 101 9.05 1.81 -5.74
CA ALA A 101 7.62 2.10 -5.80
C ALA A 101 7.35 3.53 -6.31
N ASN A 102 8.07 4.51 -5.80
CA ASN A 102 7.90 5.92 -6.18
C ASN A 102 8.29 6.16 -7.65
N ARG A 103 9.42 5.62 -8.12
CA ARG A 103 9.83 5.73 -9.54
C ARG A 103 8.86 5.05 -10.49
N ALA A 104 8.19 4.00 -10.03
CA ALA A 104 7.21 3.27 -10.81
C ALA A 104 5.85 3.98 -10.86
N ASP A 105 5.63 5.04 -10.07
CA ASP A 105 4.32 5.65 -9.83
C ASP A 105 3.29 4.55 -9.50
N ALA A 106 3.62 3.74 -8.48
CA ALA A 106 2.88 2.54 -8.14
C ALA A 106 1.52 2.89 -7.53
N ASP A 107 0.49 2.21 -8.00
CA ASP A 107 -0.86 2.29 -7.42
C ASP A 107 -0.97 1.48 -6.13
N LEU A 108 -0.12 0.44 -5.98
CA LEU A 108 -0.09 -0.41 -4.80
C LEU A 108 1.33 -0.95 -4.54
N PHE A 109 1.75 -0.89 -3.27
CA PHE A 109 2.96 -1.53 -2.77
C PHE A 109 2.57 -2.64 -1.78
N ILE A 110 3.05 -3.86 -2.02
CA ILE A 110 2.82 -5.01 -1.14
C ILE A 110 4.16 -5.57 -0.69
N SER A 111 4.44 -5.50 0.61
CA SER A 111 5.59 -6.15 1.22
C SER A 111 5.16 -7.41 1.97
N VAL A 112 5.95 -8.48 1.84
CA VAL A 112 5.70 -9.76 2.51
C VAL A 112 6.83 -10.08 3.45
N HIS A 113 6.46 -10.32 4.71
CA HIS A 113 7.32 -10.71 5.81
C HIS A 113 6.78 -11.96 6.52
N CYS A 114 7.56 -12.55 7.41
CA CYS A 114 7.16 -13.66 8.26
C CYS A 114 7.49 -13.31 9.71
N ASP A 115 6.49 -12.85 10.45
CA ASP A 115 6.62 -12.54 11.87
C ASP A 115 7.07 -13.77 12.67
N SER A 116 7.89 -13.54 13.68
CA SER A 116 8.21 -14.57 14.66
C SER A 116 7.39 -14.37 15.92
N HIS A 117 7.02 -15.47 16.54
CA HIS A 117 6.30 -15.47 17.81
C HIS A 117 6.88 -16.51 18.78
N THR A 118 6.77 -16.26 20.07
CA THR A 118 7.24 -17.17 21.14
C THR A 118 6.25 -18.29 21.46
N SER A 119 5.02 -18.23 20.93
CA SER A 119 3.98 -19.26 21.08
C SER A 119 3.73 -19.99 19.75
N GLN A 120 2.77 -20.93 19.80
CA GLN A 120 2.28 -21.65 18.61
C GLN A 120 1.32 -20.82 17.75
N ALA A 121 1.56 -19.50 17.67
CA ALA A 121 0.74 -18.63 16.80
C ALA A 121 0.93 -18.99 15.34
N TYR A 122 -0.19 -19.02 14.60
CA TYR A 122 -0.20 -19.26 13.16
C TYR A 122 -1.29 -18.41 12.50
N GLY A 123 -1.12 -18.12 11.23
CA GLY A 123 -2.05 -17.31 10.44
C GLY A 123 -1.34 -16.31 9.56
N ALA A 124 -2.13 -15.42 8.96
CA ALA A 124 -1.66 -14.28 8.20
C ALA A 124 -2.33 -13.00 8.71
N GLY A 125 -1.58 -11.91 8.74
CA GLY A 125 -2.07 -10.58 9.05
C GLY A 125 -1.80 -9.63 7.89
N THR A 126 -2.62 -8.60 7.77
CA THR A 126 -2.36 -7.49 6.85
C THR A 126 -2.24 -6.21 7.67
N PHE A 127 -1.16 -5.47 7.43
CA PHE A 127 -0.90 -4.20 8.06
C PHE A 127 -1.02 -3.11 6.99
N VAL A 128 -1.79 -2.09 7.28
CA VAL A 128 -1.94 -0.90 6.43
C VAL A 128 -1.69 0.35 7.26
N LEU A 129 -1.16 1.39 6.64
CA LEU A 129 -1.02 2.68 7.31
C LEU A 129 -2.43 3.20 7.63
N GLY A 130 -2.70 3.42 8.90
CA GLY A 130 -3.98 3.87 9.41
C GLY A 130 -3.86 5.10 10.30
N LEU A 131 -5.01 5.69 10.65
CA LEU A 131 -5.09 6.87 11.53
C LEU A 131 -4.80 6.53 13.01
N HIS A 132 -4.81 5.24 13.36
CA HIS A 132 -4.59 4.77 14.72
C HIS A 132 -3.39 3.83 14.76
N GLU A 133 -2.33 4.27 15.40
CA GLU A 133 -1.20 3.43 15.74
C GLU A 133 -1.56 2.55 16.94
N ASN A 134 -1.30 1.27 16.85
CA ASN A 134 -1.33 0.41 18.01
C ASN A 134 0.07 -0.11 18.33
N GLN A 135 0.32 -0.35 19.62
CA GLN A 135 1.63 -0.76 20.13
C GLN A 135 2.17 -2.01 19.41
N ARG A 136 1.31 -2.96 19.09
CA ARG A 136 1.72 -4.19 18.39
C ARG A 136 2.24 -3.91 16.98
N ASN A 137 1.56 -3.05 16.22
CA ASN A 137 1.99 -2.68 14.88
C ASN A 137 3.33 -1.93 14.93
N PHE A 138 3.50 -1.09 15.94
CA PHE A 138 4.75 -0.37 16.18
C PHE A 138 5.91 -1.34 16.44
N GLU A 139 5.74 -2.32 17.33
CA GLU A 139 6.80 -3.30 17.65
C GLU A 139 7.17 -4.17 16.43
N VAL A 140 6.20 -4.55 15.58
CA VAL A 140 6.49 -5.26 14.33
C VAL A 140 7.28 -4.35 13.38
N ALA A 141 6.81 -3.12 13.15
CA ALA A 141 7.49 -2.17 12.29
C ALA A 141 8.93 -1.87 12.75
N LYS A 142 9.12 -1.67 14.04
CA LYS A 142 10.43 -1.46 14.67
C LYS A 142 11.38 -2.61 14.37
N LYS A 143 10.92 -3.84 14.54
CA LYS A 143 11.71 -5.05 14.29
C LYS A 143 12.11 -5.17 12.82
N GLU A 144 11.15 -5.01 11.91
CA GLU A 144 11.39 -5.11 10.47
C GLU A 144 12.29 -3.95 9.96
N ASN A 145 12.11 -2.75 10.50
CA ASN A 145 12.94 -1.59 10.14
C ASN A 145 14.35 -1.64 10.72
N SER A 146 14.64 -2.48 11.71
CA SER A 146 16.00 -2.61 12.27
C SER A 146 17.03 -3.07 11.25
N VAL A 147 16.61 -3.56 10.10
CA VAL A 147 17.47 -3.94 8.97
C VAL A 147 18.28 -2.76 8.40
N ILE A 148 17.88 -1.50 8.64
CA ILE A 148 18.65 -0.32 8.21
C ILE A 148 20.08 -0.34 8.76
N PHE A 149 20.33 -0.95 9.92
CA PHE A 149 21.68 -1.08 10.48
C PHE A 149 22.61 -1.97 9.65
N TYR A 150 22.09 -2.72 8.67
CA TYR A 150 22.89 -3.48 7.70
C TYR A 150 23.18 -2.67 6.43
N GLU A 151 22.60 -1.48 6.29
CA GLU A 151 22.80 -0.61 5.14
C GLU A 151 24.09 0.21 5.30
N GLU A 152 24.78 0.44 4.19
CA GLU A 152 25.88 1.40 4.16
C GLU A 152 25.31 2.82 4.20
N ASN A 153 25.88 3.69 5.02
CA ASN A 153 25.45 5.10 5.18
C ASN A 153 23.98 5.26 5.65
N TYR A 154 23.49 4.35 6.51
CA TYR A 154 22.11 4.43 6.99
C TYR A 154 21.81 5.76 7.71
N GLU A 155 22.76 6.33 8.45
CA GLU A 155 22.59 7.60 9.15
C GLU A 155 22.27 8.74 8.18
N GLU A 156 22.97 8.81 7.03
CA GLU A 156 22.75 9.79 5.98
C GLU A 156 21.42 9.55 5.23
N ASN A 157 21.13 8.28 4.93
CA ASN A 157 19.93 7.92 4.18
C ASN A 157 18.62 8.16 4.94
N TYR A 158 18.65 8.12 6.27
CA TYR A 158 17.48 8.21 7.14
C TYR A 158 17.47 9.43 8.07
N ASP A 159 18.36 10.41 7.82
CA ASP A 159 18.45 11.66 8.58
C ASP A 159 18.52 11.45 10.11
N GLY A 160 19.31 10.44 10.50
CA GLY A 160 19.48 10.08 11.92
C GLY A 160 18.29 9.36 12.54
N PHE A 161 17.31 8.90 11.75
CA PHE A 161 16.21 8.08 12.27
C PHE A 161 16.74 6.79 12.93
N ASP A 162 16.38 6.59 14.19
CA ASP A 162 16.66 5.35 14.93
C ASP A 162 15.38 4.50 15.02
N PRO A 163 15.34 3.31 14.39
CA PRO A 163 14.18 2.43 14.45
C PRO A 163 13.90 1.91 15.86
N ASN A 164 14.81 2.14 16.83
CA ASN A 164 14.61 1.75 18.24
C ASN A 164 13.93 2.82 19.08
N ASN A 165 13.72 4.01 18.55
CA ASN A 165 13.07 5.13 19.24
C ASN A 165 11.66 5.41 18.74
#